data_d192dfdadf640dc67ace105e753b7439
#
_entry.id   d192dfdadf640dc67ace105e753b7439
#
_cell.length_a   1.000
_cell.length_b   1.000
_cell.length_c   1.000
_cell.angle_alpha   90.00
_cell.angle_beta   90.00
_cell.angle_gamma   90.00
#
_symmetry.space_group_name_H-M   'P 1'
#
loop_
_entity.id
_entity.type
_entity.pdbx_description
1 polymer ?
#
loop_
_entity_poly.entity_id
_entity_poly.type
_entity_poly.pdbx_seq_one_letter_code
_entity_poly.pdbx_strand_id
1 'polypeptide(L)'
;NLSSISTIISLSLVLFVVGILALVLINAKQISNQIKEEGILFTIMLNDSTDNTSEEMLLNQRAEFENYLDGSDYFLDFKLIDKEIAYKELQEDMGEDFSSVLDINPLPDSYDAHVKAEFLDTTGLKKIENFIENYKGADVVQSVFYQRNMVKKINSNAKKISLFLLAFCVVFF
;
A
#
# COMPACT_ATOMS: atom_id res chain seq x y z
N ASN A 1 47.63 -30.79 3.37
CA ASN A 1 46.30 -31.32 3.02
C ASN A 1 45.41 -30.24 2.41
N LEU A 2 45.80 -29.80 1.19
CA LEU A 2 45.05 -28.77 0.45
C LEU A 2 43.60 -29.20 0.17
N SER A 3 43.39 -30.51 -0.08
CA SER A 3 42.05 -31.06 -0.35
C SER A 3 41.05 -30.92 0.85
N SER A 4 41.56 -31.15 2.08
CA SER A 4 40.73 -31.00 3.28
C SER A 4 40.31 -29.55 3.52
N ILE A 5 41.20 -28.59 3.24
CA ILE A 5 40.91 -27.17 3.38
C ILE A 5 39.87 -26.75 2.35
N SER A 6 39.99 -27.19 1.09
CA SER A 6 39.00 -26.90 0.04
C SER A 6 37.61 -27.45 0.39
N THR A 7 37.53 -28.67 0.92
CA THR A 7 36.29 -29.31 1.34
C THR A 7 35.61 -28.53 2.49
N ILE A 8 36.39 -28.08 3.48
CA ILE A 8 35.88 -27.29 4.60
C ILE A 8 35.32 -25.95 4.11
N ILE A 9 36.08 -25.29 3.21
CA ILE A 9 35.61 -23.99 2.64
C ILE A 9 34.30 -24.18 1.86
N SER A 10 34.22 -25.20 0.99
CA SER A 10 33.02 -25.50 0.23
C SER A 10 31.83 -25.81 1.14
N LEU A 11 32.02 -26.64 2.18
CA LEU A 11 30.96 -26.98 3.11
C LEU A 11 30.48 -25.75 3.91
N SER A 12 31.43 -24.91 4.36
CA SER A 12 31.09 -23.66 5.05
C SER A 12 30.30 -22.72 4.16
N LEU A 13 30.64 -22.60 2.88
CA LEU A 13 29.93 -21.75 1.93
C LEU A 13 28.49 -22.24 1.71
N VAL A 14 28.31 -23.55 1.52
CA VAL A 14 26.99 -24.15 1.35
C VAL A 14 26.12 -23.91 2.60
N LEU A 15 26.66 -24.14 3.79
CA LEU A 15 25.94 -23.90 5.05
C LEU A 15 25.62 -22.43 5.24
N PHE A 16 26.49 -21.52 4.83
CA PHE A 16 26.24 -20.07 4.87
C PHE A 16 25.09 -19.65 3.95
N VAL A 17 25.09 -20.17 2.71
CA VAL A 17 23.99 -19.89 1.75
C VAL A 17 22.67 -20.47 2.24
N VAL A 18 22.64 -21.67 2.78
CA VAL A 18 21.46 -22.31 3.38
C VAL A 18 20.97 -21.49 4.59
N GLY A 19 21.90 -20.97 5.41
CA GLY A 19 21.58 -20.10 6.55
C GLY A 19 20.92 -18.80 6.12
N ILE A 20 21.44 -18.14 5.07
CA ILE A 20 20.82 -16.93 4.51
C ILE A 20 19.42 -17.23 3.94
N LEU A 21 19.27 -18.33 3.18
CA LEU A 21 17.97 -18.75 2.65
C LEU A 21 16.94 -19.00 3.78
N ALA A 22 17.36 -19.70 4.84
CA ALA A 22 16.52 -19.94 5.99
C ALA A 22 16.08 -18.63 6.67
N LEU A 23 17.00 -17.67 6.87
CA LEU A 23 16.71 -16.35 7.40
C LEU A 23 15.72 -15.59 6.52
N VAL A 24 15.89 -15.61 5.20
CA VAL A 24 14.96 -14.96 4.25
C VAL A 24 13.57 -15.58 4.35
N LEU A 25 13.47 -16.92 4.42
CA LEU A 25 12.19 -17.62 4.52
C LEU A 25 11.46 -17.33 5.84
N ILE A 26 12.20 -17.30 6.95
CA ILE A 26 11.63 -16.97 8.28
C ILE A 26 11.12 -15.53 8.31
N ASN A 27 11.88 -14.58 7.75
CA ASN A 27 11.52 -13.18 7.71
C ASN A 27 10.49 -12.85 6.62
N ALA A 28 10.38 -13.66 5.55
CA ALA A 28 9.42 -13.42 4.47
C ALA A 28 7.97 -13.38 4.97
N LYS A 29 7.64 -14.21 5.96
CA LYS A 29 6.32 -14.24 6.57
C LYS A 29 6.06 -12.98 7.40
N GLN A 30 7.07 -12.50 8.11
CA GLN A 30 6.99 -11.26 8.91
C GLN A 30 6.90 -10.02 8.00
N ILE A 31 7.69 -9.97 6.94
CA ILE A 31 7.65 -8.92 5.92
C ILE A 31 6.30 -8.94 5.19
N SER A 32 5.77 -10.11 4.85
CA SER A 32 4.46 -10.24 4.21
C SER A 32 3.33 -9.74 5.11
N ASN A 33 3.40 -10.01 6.42
CA ASN A 33 2.43 -9.50 7.38
C ASN A 33 2.55 -7.99 7.55
N GLN A 34 3.76 -7.47 7.63
CA GLN A 34 4.03 -6.03 7.73
C GLN A 34 3.56 -5.27 6.47
N ILE A 35 3.76 -5.84 5.28
CA ILE A 35 3.21 -5.28 4.03
C ILE A 35 1.67 -5.36 4.01
N LYS A 36 1.07 -6.34 4.68
CA LYS A 36 -0.39 -6.42 4.81
C LYS A 36 -0.96 -5.42 5.81
N GLU A 37 -0.23 -5.15 6.88
CA GLU A 37 -0.64 -4.22 7.94
C GLU A 37 -0.29 -2.76 7.60
N GLU A 38 0.84 -2.53 6.91
CA GLU A 38 1.34 -1.23 6.48
C GLU A 38 1.28 -1.05 4.95
N GLY A 39 0.43 -1.83 4.27
CA GLY A 39 0.25 -1.76 2.81
C GLY A 39 0.12 -0.33 2.32
N ILE A 40 0.48 -0.09 1.05
CA ILE A 40 0.29 1.24 0.50
C ILE A 40 -1.18 1.60 0.58
N LEU A 41 -1.45 2.61 1.38
CA LEU A 41 -2.77 3.14 1.59
C LEU A 41 -3.16 4.01 0.40
N PHE A 42 -4.27 3.68 -0.21
CA PHE A 42 -4.97 4.52 -1.16
C PHE A 42 -6.08 5.25 -0.43
N THR A 43 -5.95 6.55 -0.29
CA THR A 43 -7.00 7.39 0.25
C THR A 43 -7.85 7.92 -0.91
N ILE A 44 -9.08 7.45 -0.99
CA ILE A 44 -10.06 7.83 -2.01
C ILE A 44 -10.96 8.90 -1.37
N MET A 45 -10.71 10.16 -1.70
CA MET A 45 -11.51 11.27 -1.20
C MET A 45 -12.86 11.31 -1.89
N LEU A 46 -13.92 11.46 -1.11
CA LEU A 46 -15.29 11.53 -1.59
C LEU A 46 -15.68 12.98 -1.85
N ASN A 47 -16.58 13.18 -2.80
CA ASN A 47 -17.21 14.49 -2.95
C ASN A 47 -18.13 14.77 -1.76
N ASP A 48 -18.05 15.98 -1.24
CA ASP A 48 -19.05 16.46 -0.27
C ASP A 48 -20.43 16.47 -0.92
N SER A 49 -21.41 16.07 -0.14
CA SER A 49 -22.81 16.17 -0.55
C SER A 49 -23.15 17.60 -0.96
N THR A 50 -23.63 17.76 -2.17
CA THR A 50 -24.26 19.02 -2.57
C THR A 50 -25.54 19.23 -1.74
N ASP A 51 -25.88 20.48 -1.44
CA ASP A 51 -27.05 20.89 -0.60
C ASP A 51 -28.39 20.22 -0.97
N ASN A 52 -28.45 19.51 -2.10
CA ASN A 52 -29.68 18.89 -2.61
C ASN A 52 -29.65 17.33 -2.49
N THR A 53 -28.61 16.74 -1.90
CA THR A 53 -28.52 15.26 -1.78
C THR A 53 -29.07 14.82 -0.44
N SER A 54 -30.13 13.99 -0.45
CA SER A 54 -30.65 13.42 0.79
C SER A 54 -29.66 12.45 1.41
N GLU A 55 -29.66 12.34 2.73
CA GLU A 55 -28.81 11.41 3.48
C GLU A 55 -28.98 9.95 3.00
N GLU A 56 -30.21 9.55 2.70
CA GLU A 56 -30.51 8.23 2.15
C GLU A 56 -29.86 8.00 0.77
N MET A 57 -29.81 9.02 -0.07
CA MET A 57 -29.18 8.94 -1.39
C MET A 57 -27.66 8.80 -1.27
N LEU A 58 -27.05 9.52 -0.32
CA LEU A 58 -25.63 9.39 -0.02
C LEU A 58 -25.27 8.00 0.49
N LEU A 59 -26.06 7.45 1.40
CA LEU A 59 -25.84 6.10 1.92
C LEU A 59 -25.93 5.05 0.81
N ASN A 60 -26.90 5.19 -0.10
CA ASN A 60 -27.03 4.29 -1.25
C ASN A 60 -25.84 4.41 -2.22
N GLN A 61 -25.42 5.62 -2.54
CA GLN A 61 -24.24 5.84 -3.41
C GLN A 61 -22.96 5.28 -2.80
N ARG A 62 -22.75 5.45 -1.50
CA ARG A 62 -21.63 4.87 -0.77
C ARG A 62 -21.67 3.34 -0.79
N ALA A 63 -22.83 2.73 -0.53
CA ALA A 63 -22.99 1.29 -0.57
C ALA A 63 -22.73 0.70 -1.98
N GLU A 64 -23.17 1.40 -3.04
CA GLU A 64 -22.85 1.01 -4.42
C GLU A 64 -21.36 1.10 -4.71
N PHE A 65 -20.69 2.14 -4.23
CA PHE A 65 -19.25 2.31 -4.38
C PHE A 65 -18.45 1.26 -3.59
N GLU A 66 -18.86 0.97 -2.36
CA GLU A 66 -18.28 -0.12 -1.56
C GLU A 66 -18.38 -1.47 -2.27
N ASN A 67 -19.56 -1.80 -2.81
CA ASN A 67 -19.75 -3.00 -3.61
C ASN A 67 -18.85 -3.03 -4.86
N TYR A 68 -18.62 -1.87 -5.48
CA TYR A 68 -17.72 -1.75 -6.61
C TYR A 68 -16.26 -2.00 -6.21
N LEU A 69 -15.81 -1.47 -5.07
CA LEU A 69 -14.47 -1.73 -4.53
C LEU A 69 -14.29 -3.19 -4.15
N ASP A 70 -15.26 -3.77 -3.44
CA ASP A 70 -15.24 -5.16 -2.99
C ASP A 70 -15.25 -6.16 -4.15
N GLY A 71 -15.96 -5.83 -5.24
CA GLY A 71 -15.96 -6.63 -6.47
C GLY A 71 -14.64 -6.61 -7.25
N SER A 72 -13.65 -5.84 -6.81
CA SER A 72 -12.33 -5.77 -7.43
C SER A 72 -11.31 -6.69 -6.74
N ASP A 73 -10.35 -7.18 -7.51
CA ASP A 73 -9.22 -7.93 -6.95
C ASP A 73 -8.06 -7.05 -6.45
N TYR A 74 -8.20 -5.71 -6.47
CA TYR A 74 -7.12 -4.79 -6.19
C TYR A 74 -6.84 -4.57 -4.72
N PHE A 75 -7.86 -4.66 -3.87
CA PHE A 75 -7.78 -4.28 -2.46
C PHE A 75 -7.79 -5.50 -1.54
N LEU A 76 -7.09 -5.39 -0.41
CA LEU A 76 -7.14 -6.34 0.70
C LEU A 76 -8.35 -6.05 1.58
N ASP A 77 -8.51 -4.79 1.91
CA ASP A 77 -9.59 -4.22 2.69
C ASP A 77 -9.73 -2.73 2.38
N PHE A 78 -10.82 -2.14 2.81
CA PHE A 78 -11.04 -0.70 2.79
C PHE A 78 -11.92 -0.28 3.96
N LYS A 79 -11.74 0.94 4.41
CA LYS A 79 -12.46 1.50 5.56
C LYS A 79 -12.90 2.93 5.26
N LEU A 80 -14.15 3.24 5.55
CA LEU A 80 -14.64 4.62 5.53
C LEU A 80 -14.04 5.39 6.70
N ILE A 81 -13.42 6.51 6.42
CA ILE A 81 -12.90 7.49 7.37
C ILE A 81 -13.76 8.74 7.26
N ASP A 82 -14.49 9.01 8.34
CA ASP A 82 -15.27 10.23 8.48
C ASP A 82 -14.35 11.44 8.59
N LYS A 83 -14.75 12.56 7.97
CA LYS A 83 -13.97 13.81 7.94
C LYS A 83 -13.61 14.34 9.33
N GLU A 84 -14.46 14.12 10.34
CA GLU A 84 -14.19 14.56 11.71
C GLU A 84 -13.11 13.70 12.37
N ILE A 85 -13.07 12.40 12.04
CA ILE A 85 -12.03 11.48 12.50
C ILE A 85 -10.70 11.86 11.82
N ALA A 86 -10.72 12.02 10.48
CA ALA A 86 -9.54 12.43 9.73
C ALA A 86 -8.95 13.76 10.22
N TYR A 87 -9.80 14.72 10.58
CA TYR A 87 -9.36 16.00 11.10
C TYR A 87 -8.69 15.88 12.48
N LYS A 88 -9.24 15.05 13.37
CA LYS A 88 -8.61 14.78 14.68
C LYS A 88 -7.26 14.09 14.54
N GLU A 89 -7.18 13.07 13.69
CA GLU A 89 -5.91 12.37 13.42
C GLU A 89 -4.85 13.34 12.87
N LEU A 90 -5.24 14.24 11.95
CA LEU A 90 -4.35 15.25 11.42
C LEU A 90 -3.84 16.22 12.51
N GLN A 91 -4.71 16.66 13.42
CA GLN A 91 -4.33 17.52 14.53
C GLN A 91 -3.36 16.81 15.48
N GLU A 92 -3.62 15.54 15.79
CA GLU A 92 -2.73 14.74 16.66
C GLU A 92 -1.35 14.54 16.02
N ASP A 93 -1.28 14.22 14.73
CA ASP A 93 -0.04 13.98 14.00
C ASP A 93 0.82 15.24 13.85
N MET A 94 0.18 16.38 13.65
CA MET A 94 0.88 17.68 13.49
C MET A 94 1.18 18.35 14.82
N GLY A 95 0.54 17.92 15.91
CA GLY A 95 0.71 18.51 17.25
C GLY A 95 0.18 19.93 17.35
N GLU A 96 -0.64 20.39 16.42
CA GLU A 96 -1.20 21.73 16.35
C GLU A 96 -2.72 21.69 16.23
N ASP A 97 -3.40 22.56 16.96
CA ASP A 97 -4.84 22.75 16.85
C ASP A 97 -5.15 23.82 15.80
N PHE A 98 -5.62 23.37 14.63
CA PHE A 98 -5.99 24.27 13.54
C PHE A 98 -7.40 24.87 13.67
N SER A 99 -8.16 24.50 14.69
CA SER A 99 -9.53 25.00 14.90
C SER A 99 -9.58 26.52 15.09
N SER A 100 -8.46 27.13 15.53
CA SER A 100 -8.32 28.59 15.67
C SER A 100 -8.05 29.31 14.36
N VAL A 101 -7.66 28.60 13.29
CA VAL A 101 -7.29 29.18 11.99
C VAL A 101 -8.28 28.80 10.90
N LEU A 102 -8.91 27.65 11.04
CA LEU A 102 -9.89 27.12 10.09
C LEU A 102 -11.27 27.08 10.75
N ASP A 103 -12.18 27.92 10.30
CA ASP A 103 -13.57 27.97 10.78
C ASP A 103 -14.37 26.70 10.41
N ILE A 104 -13.92 25.97 9.39
CA ILE A 104 -14.59 24.77 8.86
C ILE A 104 -13.55 23.70 8.58
N ASN A 105 -13.89 22.44 8.88
CA ASN A 105 -13.07 21.29 8.52
C ASN A 105 -12.93 21.18 6.99
N PRO A 106 -11.73 21.30 6.42
CA PRO A 106 -11.52 21.26 4.97
C PRO A 106 -11.41 19.81 4.41
N LEU A 107 -11.38 18.80 5.28
CA LEU A 107 -11.22 17.43 4.85
C LEU A 107 -12.58 16.83 4.45
N PRO A 108 -12.64 16.13 3.31
CA PRO A 108 -13.80 15.33 2.94
C PRO A 108 -13.82 13.98 3.66
N ASP A 109 -14.94 13.29 3.62
CA ASP A 109 -14.99 11.87 3.91
C ASP A 109 -14.10 11.10 2.91
N SER A 110 -13.50 10.01 3.32
CA SER A 110 -12.62 9.23 2.46
C SER A 110 -12.71 7.74 2.73
N TYR A 111 -12.34 6.93 1.73
CA TYR A 111 -12.03 5.52 1.94
C TYR A 111 -10.53 5.32 1.97
N ASP A 112 -10.06 4.74 3.05
CA ASP A 112 -8.70 4.23 3.14
C ASP A 112 -8.68 2.76 2.73
N ALA A 113 -8.02 2.46 1.62
CA ALA A 113 -7.98 1.14 1.02
C ALA A 113 -6.54 0.61 0.95
N HIS A 114 -6.32 -0.61 1.47
CA HIS A 114 -5.03 -1.29 1.39
C HIS A 114 -4.92 -2.08 0.09
N VAL A 115 -3.92 -1.76 -0.70
CA VAL A 115 -3.68 -2.39 -2.00
C VAL A 115 -2.93 -3.72 -1.83
N LYS A 116 -3.35 -4.76 -2.56
CA LYS A 116 -2.64 -6.05 -2.61
C LYS A 116 -1.22 -5.87 -3.16
N ALA A 117 -0.26 -6.60 -2.57
CA ALA A 117 1.16 -6.47 -2.89
C ALA A 117 1.50 -6.68 -4.38
N GLU A 118 0.72 -7.47 -5.09
CA GLU A 118 0.90 -7.74 -6.53
C GLU A 118 0.64 -6.53 -7.44
N PHE A 119 -0.11 -5.53 -6.95
CA PHE A 119 -0.43 -4.29 -7.66
C PHE A 119 0.43 -3.10 -7.20
N LEU A 120 1.39 -3.31 -6.30
CA LEU A 120 2.26 -2.25 -5.77
C LEU A 120 3.39 -1.86 -6.74
N ASP A 121 3.18 -1.97 -8.03
CA ASP A 121 4.08 -1.44 -9.05
C ASP A 121 3.44 -0.25 -9.80
N THR A 122 4.25 0.43 -10.60
CA THR A 122 3.78 1.62 -11.35
C THR A 122 2.62 1.30 -12.29
N THR A 123 2.56 0.07 -12.82
CA THR A 123 1.52 -0.37 -13.76
C THR A 123 0.24 -0.74 -13.02
N GLY A 124 0.37 -1.46 -11.91
CA GLY A 124 -0.76 -1.84 -11.04
C GLY A 124 -1.45 -0.62 -10.45
N LEU A 125 -0.66 0.35 -9.94
CA LEU A 125 -1.22 1.59 -9.38
C LEU A 125 -2.00 2.40 -10.41
N LYS A 126 -1.51 2.50 -11.66
CA LYS A 126 -2.26 3.15 -12.74
C LYS A 126 -3.56 2.40 -13.08
N LYS A 127 -3.55 1.06 -13.00
CA LYS A 127 -4.79 0.29 -13.20
C LYS A 127 -5.82 0.59 -12.12
N ILE A 128 -5.37 0.74 -10.88
CA ILE A 128 -6.24 1.09 -9.75
C ILE A 128 -6.77 2.52 -9.91
N GLU A 129 -5.90 3.49 -10.23
CA GLU A 129 -6.35 4.87 -10.53
C GLU A 129 -7.44 4.84 -11.62
N ASN A 130 -7.17 4.22 -12.75
CA ASN A 130 -8.14 4.11 -13.84
C ASN A 130 -9.42 3.36 -13.43
N PHE A 131 -9.31 2.33 -12.60
CA PHE A 131 -10.46 1.59 -12.09
C PHE A 131 -11.36 2.51 -11.28
N ILE A 132 -10.80 3.30 -10.37
CA ILE A 132 -11.55 4.23 -9.53
C ILE A 132 -12.14 5.38 -10.37
N GLU A 133 -11.34 5.99 -11.25
CA GLU A 133 -11.77 7.10 -12.12
C GLU A 133 -12.86 6.69 -13.13
N ASN A 134 -12.91 5.43 -13.54
CA ASN A 134 -13.95 4.91 -14.44
C ASN A 134 -15.22 4.45 -13.71
N TYR A 135 -15.30 4.64 -12.40
CA TYR A 135 -16.54 4.41 -11.69
C TYR A 135 -17.65 5.33 -12.20
N LYS A 136 -18.72 4.74 -12.70
CA LYS A 136 -19.84 5.47 -13.34
C LYS A 136 -20.96 5.88 -12.39
N GLY A 137 -20.81 5.58 -11.10
CA GLY A 137 -21.72 6.09 -10.07
C GLY A 137 -21.54 7.60 -9.94
N ALA A 138 -22.64 8.33 -9.75
CA ALA A 138 -22.66 9.78 -9.62
C ALA A 138 -21.41 10.30 -8.90
N ASP A 139 -20.84 11.39 -9.35
CA ASP A 139 -19.61 12.08 -8.85
C ASP A 139 -19.21 11.82 -7.37
N VAL A 140 -19.11 10.54 -6.99
CA VAL A 140 -18.82 10.10 -5.61
C VAL A 140 -17.35 10.35 -5.28
N VAL A 141 -16.46 10.18 -6.24
CA VAL A 141 -15.03 10.30 -6.05
C VAL A 141 -14.53 11.68 -6.46
N GLN A 142 -13.95 12.39 -5.51
CA GLN A 142 -13.30 13.68 -5.75
C GLN A 142 -11.88 13.50 -6.28
N SER A 143 -11.08 12.71 -5.59
CA SER A 143 -9.68 12.47 -5.94
C SER A 143 -9.14 11.22 -5.26
N VAL A 144 -8.02 10.73 -5.80
CA VAL A 144 -7.30 9.60 -5.23
C VAL A 144 -5.90 10.03 -4.82
N PHE A 145 -5.55 9.77 -3.59
CA PHE A 145 -4.23 10.08 -3.05
C PHE A 145 -3.51 8.81 -2.61
N TYR A 146 -2.23 8.67 -2.94
CA TYR A 146 -1.35 7.61 -2.43
C TYR A 146 0.12 8.05 -2.48
N GLN A 147 0.95 7.40 -1.65
CA GLN A 147 2.37 7.76 -1.54
C GLN A 147 3.21 7.22 -2.71
N ARG A 148 3.14 7.87 -3.87
CA ARG A 148 3.91 7.51 -5.10
C ARG A 148 5.41 7.32 -4.87
N ASN A 149 6.00 8.07 -3.95
CA ASN A 149 7.44 8.01 -3.67
C ASN A 149 7.85 6.73 -2.94
N MET A 150 6.97 6.18 -2.08
CA MET A 150 7.19 4.89 -1.43
C MET A 150 7.24 3.76 -2.44
N VAL A 151 6.29 3.72 -3.36
CA VAL A 151 6.22 2.69 -4.41
C VAL A 151 7.46 2.68 -5.29
N LYS A 152 7.93 3.86 -5.70
CA LYS A 152 9.17 3.97 -6.47
C LYS A 152 10.40 3.45 -5.71
N LYS A 153 10.49 3.71 -4.40
CA LYS A 153 11.58 3.21 -3.55
C LYS A 153 11.53 1.69 -3.41
N ILE A 154 10.35 1.11 -3.17
CA ILE A 154 10.16 -0.34 -3.05
C ILE A 154 10.59 -1.04 -4.34
N ASN A 155 10.11 -0.59 -5.50
CA ASN A 155 10.46 -1.15 -6.79
C ASN A 155 11.96 -1.01 -7.14
N SER A 156 12.56 0.14 -6.81
CA SER A 156 14.00 0.36 -7.03
C SER A 156 14.84 -0.59 -6.17
N ASN A 157 14.48 -0.79 -4.92
CA ASN A 157 15.20 -1.67 -4.00
C ASN A 157 15.04 -3.14 -4.38
N ALA A 158 13.83 -3.56 -4.78
CA ALA A 158 13.58 -4.93 -5.25
C ALA A 158 14.45 -5.27 -6.48
N LYS A 159 14.56 -4.35 -7.45
CA LYS A 159 15.45 -4.52 -8.62
C LYS A 159 16.93 -4.64 -8.24
N LYS A 160 17.40 -3.82 -7.29
CA LYS A 160 18.79 -3.86 -6.81
C LYS A 160 19.10 -5.19 -6.11
N ILE A 161 18.18 -5.67 -5.26
CA ILE A 161 18.33 -6.96 -4.56
C ILE A 161 18.34 -8.11 -5.56
N SER A 162 17.44 -8.11 -6.55
CA SER A 162 17.41 -9.13 -7.60
C SER A 162 18.70 -9.15 -8.42
N LEU A 163 19.22 -7.97 -8.80
CA LEU A 163 20.49 -7.85 -9.54
C LEU A 163 21.67 -8.35 -8.70
N PHE A 164 21.69 -8.02 -7.41
CA PHE A 164 22.74 -8.48 -6.49
C PHE A 164 22.72 -10.01 -6.33
N LEU A 165 21.53 -10.60 -6.17
CA LEU A 165 21.36 -12.06 -6.09
C LEU A 165 21.81 -12.75 -7.39
N LEU A 166 21.47 -12.18 -8.55
CA LEU A 166 21.90 -12.73 -9.84
C LEU A 166 23.41 -12.64 -10.00
N ALA A 167 24.04 -11.51 -9.66
CA ALA A 167 25.49 -11.37 -9.68
C ALA A 167 26.18 -12.36 -8.72
N PHE A 168 25.60 -12.56 -7.54
CA PHE A 168 26.10 -13.55 -6.57
C PHE A 168 26.03 -14.97 -7.14
N CYS A 169 24.92 -15.35 -7.77
CA CYS A 169 24.80 -16.64 -8.43
C CYS A 169 25.88 -16.86 -9.53
N VAL A 170 26.11 -15.82 -10.37
CA VAL A 170 27.10 -15.90 -11.46
C VAL A 170 28.54 -16.03 -10.94
N VAL A 171 28.86 -15.45 -9.79
CA VAL A 171 30.20 -15.53 -9.19
C VAL A 171 30.46 -16.90 -8.52
N PHE A 172 29.44 -17.55 -8.00
CA PHE A 172 29.57 -18.79 -7.21
C PHE A 172 29.13 -20.07 -7.94
N PHE A 173 28.55 -19.94 -9.13
CA PHE A 173 28.25 -21.06 -10.04
C PHE A 173 28.95 -20.93 -11.37
#